data_27fdeca5ca21218b16fe081aa0ef97b7
#
_entry.id   27fdeca5ca21218b16fe081aa0ef97b7
#
_cell.length_a   1.000
_cell.length_b   1.000
_cell.length_c   1.000
_cell.angle_alpha   90.00
_cell.angle_beta   90.00
_cell.angle_gamma   90.00
#
_symmetry.space_group_name_H-M   'P 1'
#
loop_
_entity.id
_entity.type
_entity.pdbx_description
1 polymer ?
#
loop_
_entity_poly.entity_id
_entity_poly.type
_entity_poly.pdbx_seq_one_letter_code
_entity_poly.pdbx_strand_id
1 'polypeptide(L)'
;MLFRSNAETIATAVTAAETGHLVFSTLHTNSASQTIDRIIDAFPGDQQDQIRTQLAGSLLGIFSQRLIPRISGGLIPAYELLINNNAVANLIRERRTNELNLVIETGSEQGMIDLNRSLVDLVRRGEITVESAFSYSTDPHALERLLQ
;
A
#
# COMPACT_ATOMS: atom_id res chain seq x y z
N MET A 1 -7.30 -0.35 -21.22
CA MET A 1 -8.21 0.77 -20.97
C MET A 1 -7.97 1.27 -19.55
N LEU A 2 -7.27 2.39 -19.40
CA LEU A 2 -7.00 2.98 -18.07
C LEU A 2 -8.28 3.66 -17.59
N PHE A 3 -9.03 2.99 -16.72
CA PHE A 3 -10.14 3.65 -16.03
C PHE A 3 -9.53 4.64 -15.03
N ARG A 4 -9.75 5.92 -15.25
CA ARG A 4 -9.67 6.88 -14.15
C ARG A 4 -10.75 6.47 -13.17
N SER A 5 -10.33 5.96 -12.01
CA SER A 5 -11.24 5.59 -10.93
C SER A 5 -11.93 6.87 -10.43
N ASN A 6 -13.11 7.14 -10.95
CA ASN A 6 -13.97 8.20 -10.43
C ASN A 6 -14.77 7.65 -9.23
N ALA A 7 -15.41 8.53 -8.47
CA ALA A 7 -16.19 8.16 -7.30
C ALA A 7 -17.24 7.09 -7.58
N GLU A 8 -17.90 7.15 -8.75
CA GLU A 8 -18.92 6.17 -9.16
C GLU A 8 -18.35 4.78 -9.34
N THR A 9 -17.21 4.65 -10.03
CA THR A 9 -16.51 3.37 -10.23
C THR A 9 -16.06 2.77 -8.90
N ILE A 10 -15.50 3.59 -8.01
CA ILE A 10 -15.05 3.17 -6.68
C ILE A 10 -16.25 2.72 -5.84
N ALA A 11 -17.34 3.48 -5.83
CA ALA A 11 -18.56 3.13 -5.11
C ALA A 11 -19.13 1.78 -5.57
N THR A 12 -19.16 1.54 -6.87
CA THR A 12 -19.60 0.26 -7.46
C THR A 12 -18.70 -0.90 -7.02
N ALA A 13 -17.39 -0.70 -7.05
CA ALA A 13 -16.40 -1.70 -6.63
C ALA A 13 -16.55 -2.07 -5.15
N VAL A 14 -16.69 -1.07 -4.28
CA VAL A 14 -16.88 -1.25 -2.83
C VAL A 14 -18.20 -1.97 -2.54
N THR A 15 -19.28 -1.59 -3.20
CA THR A 15 -20.59 -2.26 -3.06
C THR A 15 -20.51 -3.72 -3.50
N ALA A 16 -19.84 -4.02 -4.61
CA ALA A 16 -19.63 -5.38 -5.07
C ALA A 16 -18.84 -6.21 -4.04
N ALA A 17 -17.79 -5.64 -3.46
CA ALA A 17 -16.99 -6.28 -2.42
C ALA A 17 -17.82 -6.58 -1.16
N GLU A 18 -18.66 -5.65 -0.72
CA GLU A 18 -19.56 -5.84 0.44
C GLU A 18 -20.58 -6.95 0.21
N THR A 19 -20.97 -7.21 -1.02
CA THR A 19 -21.91 -8.27 -1.39
C THR A 19 -21.24 -9.62 -1.68
N GLY A 20 -19.94 -9.74 -1.35
CA GLY A 20 -19.19 -11.00 -1.40
C GLY A 20 -18.44 -11.27 -2.70
N HIS A 21 -18.36 -10.30 -3.61
CA HIS A 21 -17.53 -10.43 -4.80
C HIS A 21 -16.06 -10.14 -4.51
N LEU A 22 -15.17 -10.91 -5.10
CA LEU A 22 -13.75 -10.60 -5.12
C LEU A 22 -13.47 -9.55 -6.19
N VAL A 23 -13.04 -8.37 -5.76
CA VAL A 23 -12.81 -7.21 -6.64
C VAL A 23 -11.31 -6.87 -6.66
N PHE A 24 -10.76 -6.72 -7.85
CA PHE A 24 -9.42 -6.19 -8.09
C PHE A 24 -9.50 -4.84 -8.77
N SER A 25 -8.71 -3.90 -8.31
CA SER A 25 -8.57 -2.57 -8.92
C SER A 25 -7.12 -2.11 -8.86
N THR A 26 -6.77 -1.17 -9.73
CA THR A 26 -5.44 -0.55 -9.76
C THR A 26 -5.53 0.95 -9.60
N LEU A 27 -4.57 1.51 -8.87
CA LEU A 27 -4.40 2.94 -8.66
C LEU A 27 -2.93 3.30 -8.85
N HIS A 28 -2.66 4.53 -9.29
CA HIS A 28 -1.31 5.04 -9.44
C HIS A 28 -0.87 5.75 -8.15
N THR A 29 -0.45 4.98 -7.17
CA THR A 29 -0.01 5.44 -5.85
C THR A 29 1.27 4.73 -5.44
N ASN A 30 1.99 5.30 -4.48
CA ASN A 30 3.30 4.81 -4.04
C ASN A 30 3.25 4.03 -2.72
N SER A 31 2.13 4.04 -2.00
CA SER A 31 1.98 3.36 -0.72
C SER A 31 0.54 2.98 -0.44
N ALA A 32 0.34 2.07 0.51
CA ALA A 32 -0.99 1.68 0.95
C ALA A 32 -1.77 2.83 1.58
N SER A 33 -1.14 3.66 2.43
CA SER A 33 -1.79 4.82 3.03
C SER A 33 -2.25 5.83 1.98
N GLN A 34 -1.40 6.12 1.01
CA GLN A 34 -1.75 7.02 -0.10
C GLN A 34 -2.87 6.45 -0.97
N THR A 35 -2.93 5.14 -1.15
CA THR A 35 -4.00 4.46 -1.88
C THR A 35 -5.34 4.66 -1.19
N ILE A 36 -5.40 4.45 0.11
CA ILE A 36 -6.62 4.62 0.90
C ILE A 36 -7.09 6.09 0.86
N ASP A 37 -6.18 7.03 1.09
CA ASP A 37 -6.51 8.46 1.05
C ASP A 37 -7.05 8.86 -0.33
N ARG A 38 -6.44 8.38 -1.40
CA ARG A 38 -6.86 8.68 -2.77
C ARG A 38 -8.25 8.11 -3.11
N ILE A 39 -8.57 6.92 -2.60
CA ILE A 39 -9.92 6.35 -2.73
C ILE A 39 -10.94 7.26 -2.04
N ILE A 40 -10.67 7.69 -0.82
CA ILE A 40 -11.57 8.49 -0.02
C ILE A 40 -11.72 9.89 -0.60
N ASP A 41 -10.64 10.51 -1.05
CA ASP A 41 -10.62 11.86 -1.63
C ASP A 41 -11.35 11.95 -2.98
N ALA A 42 -11.65 10.83 -3.62
CA ALA A 42 -12.48 10.80 -4.82
C ALA A 42 -13.95 11.13 -4.53
N PHE A 43 -14.38 11.11 -3.26
CA PHE A 43 -15.76 11.37 -2.84
C PHE A 43 -15.92 12.77 -2.27
N PRO A 44 -17.13 13.38 -2.40
CA PRO A 44 -17.47 14.61 -1.69
C PRO A 44 -17.33 14.44 -0.18
N GLY A 45 -17.04 15.54 0.55
CA GLY A 45 -16.74 15.50 1.97
C GLY A 45 -17.84 14.87 2.84
N ASP A 46 -19.10 15.05 2.48
CA ASP A 46 -20.27 14.48 3.17
C ASP A 46 -20.41 12.95 2.98
N GLN A 47 -19.72 12.36 1.98
CA GLN A 47 -19.73 10.94 1.71
C GLN A 47 -18.47 10.21 2.21
N GLN A 48 -17.43 10.93 2.60
CA GLN A 48 -16.14 10.34 2.94
C GLN A 48 -16.18 9.43 4.17
N ASP A 49 -16.96 9.76 5.19
CA ASP A 49 -17.05 8.90 6.37
C ASP A 49 -17.77 7.58 6.08
N GLN A 50 -18.76 7.60 5.20
CA GLN A 50 -19.44 6.40 4.75
C GLN A 50 -18.47 5.50 3.97
N ILE A 51 -17.72 6.05 3.02
CA ILE A 51 -16.76 5.25 2.24
C ILE A 51 -15.61 4.71 3.11
N ARG A 52 -15.15 5.46 4.12
CA ARG A 52 -14.18 4.96 5.10
C ARG A 52 -14.66 3.70 5.81
N THR A 53 -15.89 3.74 6.30
CA THR A 53 -16.50 2.61 7.00
C THR A 53 -16.65 1.40 6.07
N GLN A 54 -17.13 1.60 4.86
CA GLN A 54 -17.29 0.55 3.87
C GLN A 54 -15.96 -0.05 3.45
N LEU A 55 -14.97 0.80 3.16
CA LEU A 55 -13.62 0.35 2.76
C LEU A 55 -12.94 -0.41 3.90
N ALA A 56 -13.02 0.08 5.13
CA ALA A 56 -12.46 -0.58 6.30
C ALA A 56 -13.03 -1.99 6.51
N GLY A 57 -14.30 -2.20 6.17
CA GLY A 57 -14.96 -3.49 6.30
C GLY A 57 -14.78 -4.45 5.13
N SER A 58 -14.48 -3.93 3.93
CA SER A 58 -14.43 -4.73 2.68
C SER A 58 -13.03 -4.91 2.11
N LEU A 59 -12.07 -4.05 2.45
CA LEU A 59 -10.70 -4.15 1.96
C LEU A 59 -10.05 -5.45 2.43
N LEU A 60 -9.41 -6.18 1.52
CA LEU A 60 -8.60 -7.36 1.85
C LEU A 60 -7.12 -7.00 1.99
N GLY A 61 -6.60 -6.23 1.07
CA GLY A 61 -5.20 -5.82 1.09
C GLY A 61 -4.87 -4.82 0.00
N ILE A 62 -3.68 -4.24 0.10
CA ILE A 62 -3.12 -3.32 -0.90
C ILE A 62 -1.70 -3.76 -1.19
N PHE A 63 -1.42 -4.00 -2.46
CA PHE A 63 -0.09 -4.30 -2.96
C PHE A 63 0.43 -3.11 -3.76
N SER A 64 1.51 -2.51 -3.29
CA SER A 64 2.17 -1.38 -3.96
C SER A 64 3.56 -1.80 -4.41
N GLN A 65 3.93 -1.52 -5.65
CA GLN A 65 5.23 -1.91 -6.17
C GLN A 65 5.97 -0.75 -6.81
N ARG A 66 7.29 -0.84 -6.80
CA ARG A 66 8.21 0.02 -7.54
C ARG A 66 9.19 -0.84 -8.32
N LEU A 67 9.43 -0.48 -9.56
CA LEU A 67 10.42 -1.15 -10.40
C LEU A 67 11.78 -0.46 -10.22
N ILE A 68 12.78 -1.25 -9.83
CA ILE A 68 14.12 -0.75 -9.50
C ILE A 68 15.11 -1.37 -10.49
N PRO A 69 16.09 -0.59 -11.01
CA PRO A 69 17.12 -1.11 -11.88
C PRO A 69 17.93 -2.20 -11.18
N ARG A 70 18.06 -3.37 -11.83
CA ARG A 70 18.90 -4.48 -11.36
C ARG A 70 20.35 -4.25 -11.72
N ILE A 71 21.25 -4.73 -10.88
CA ILE A 71 22.69 -4.75 -11.16
C ILE A 71 22.98 -5.53 -12.43
N SER A 72 22.30 -6.66 -12.65
CA SER A 72 22.46 -7.53 -13.82
C SER A 72 21.75 -7.04 -15.09
N GLY A 73 21.06 -5.91 -15.03
CA GLY A 73 20.23 -5.35 -16.10
C GLY A 73 18.75 -5.63 -15.94
N GLY A 74 17.93 -4.80 -16.61
CA GLY A 74 16.48 -4.83 -16.48
C GLY A 74 16.00 -4.26 -15.17
N LEU A 75 14.75 -4.57 -14.80
CA LEU A 75 14.05 -4.06 -13.63
C LEU A 75 13.62 -5.21 -12.72
N ILE A 76 13.57 -4.96 -11.42
CA ILE A 76 13.07 -5.89 -10.42
C ILE A 76 12.08 -5.14 -9.50
N PRO A 77 10.94 -5.74 -9.13
CA PRO A 77 10.00 -5.09 -8.23
C PRO A 77 10.47 -5.12 -6.77
N ALA A 78 10.42 -3.98 -6.11
CA ALA A 78 10.32 -3.87 -4.67
C ALA A 78 8.86 -3.53 -4.34
N TYR A 79 8.34 -4.02 -3.23
CA TYR A 79 6.93 -3.88 -2.93
C TYR A 79 6.62 -3.66 -1.45
N GLU A 80 5.42 -3.13 -1.22
CA GLU A 80 4.78 -3.02 0.08
C GLU A 80 3.48 -3.81 0.02
N LEU A 81 3.19 -4.60 1.05
CA LEU A 81 1.95 -5.35 1.18
C LEU A 81 1.27 -5.02 2.50
N LEU A 82 0.12 -4.40 2.42
CA LEU A 82 -0.82 -4.23 3.52
C LEU A 82 -1.86 -5.33 3.48
N ILE A 83 -2.06 -6.01 4.60
CA ILE A 83 -3.19 -6.93 4.79
C ILE A 83 -4.15 -6.30 5.79
N ASN A 84 -5.43 -6.23 5.42
CA ASN A 84 -6.41 -5.65 6.33
C ASN A 84 -6.64 -6.54 7.54
N ASN A 85 -6.61 -5.92 8.71
CA ASN A 85 -6.94 -6.52 10.00
C ASN A 85 -7.68 -5.48 10.85
N ASN A 86 -8.02 -5.82 12.08
CA ASN A 86 -8.76 -4.92 12.96
C ASN A 86 -8.00 -3.61 13.23
N ALA A 87 -6.68 -3.66 13.37
CA ALA A 87 -5.87 -2.45 13.57
C ALA A 87 -5.92 -1.54 12.34
N VAL A 88 -5.72 -2.09 11.15
CA VAL A 88 -5.82 -1.35 9.88
C VAL A 88 -7.21 -0.76 9.70
N ALA A 89 -8.26 -1.56 9.89
CA ALA A 89 -9.65 -1.12 9.75
C ALA A 89 -9.98 0.04 10.70
N ASN A 90 -9.52 -0.02 11.94
CA ASN A 90 -9.72 1.05 12.91
C ASN A 90 -9.00 2.34 12.50
N LEU A 91 -7.76 2.27 12.05
CA LEU A 91 -7.02 3.43 11.57
C LEU A 91 -7.69 4.09 10.36
N ILE A 92 -8.25 3.29 9.45
CA ILE A 92 -9.02 3.84 8.31
C ILE A 92 -10.26 4.60 8.80
N ARG A 93 -11.04 4.01 9.71
CA ARG A 93 -12.25 4.66 10.27
C ARG A 93 -11.94 5.95 11.01
N GLU A 94 -10.84 5.96 11.76
CA GLU A 94 -10.44 7.08 12.61
C GLU A 94 -9.67 8.18 11.86
N ARG A 95 -9.54 8.09 10.55
CA ARG A 95 -8.78 9.04 9.70
C ARG A 95 -7.28 9.12 10.05
N ARG A 96 -6.72 8.00 10.52
CA ARG A 96 -5.32 7.88 10.95
C ARG A 96 -4.50 7.03 9.98
N THR A 97 -4.68 7.25 8.69
CA THR A 97 -3.97 6.49 7.64
C THR A 97 -2.45 6.70 7.66
N ASN A 98 -1.99 7.84 8.19
CA ASN A 98 -0.56 8.12 8.40
C ASN A 98 0.11 7.13 9.36
N GLU A 99 -0.63 6.43 10.21
CA GLU A 99 -0.11 5.43 11.15
C GLU A 99 -0.06 4.01 10.57
N LEU A 100 -0.56 3.81 9.36
CA LEU A 100 -0.53 2.50 8.70
C LEU A 100 0.88 1.97 8.46
N ASN A 101 1.85 2.85 8.24
CA ASN A 101 3.25 2.44 8.05
C ASN A 101 3.76 1.62 9.23
N LEU A 102 3.48 2.04 10.46
CA LEU A 102 3.88 1.31 11.66
C LEU A 102 3.22 -0.08 11.73
N VAL A 103 1.94 -0.17 11.36
CA VAL A 103 1.22 -1.46 11.34
C VAL A 103 1.84 -2.41 10.30
N ILE A 104 2.22 -1.90 9.13
CA ILE A 104 2.88 -2.69 8.10
C ILE A 104 4.26 -3.16 8.58
N GLU A 105 5.07 -2.27 9.16
CA GLU A 105 6.40 -2.60 9.68
C GLU A 105 6.37 -3.69 10.74
N THR A 106 5.37 -3.67 11.61
CA THR A 106 5.19 -4.63 12.70
C THR A 106 4.36 -5.85 12.33
N GLY A 107 3.75 -5.87 11.17
CA GLY A 107 2.81 -6.89 10.72
C GLY A 107 3.44 -8.07 9.96
N SER A 108 4.73 -8.30 10.07
CA SER A 108 5.42 -9.36 9.30
C SER A 108 4.92 -10.77 9.59
N GLU A 109 4.51 -11.05 10.82
CA GLU A 109 3.92 -12.34 11.19
C GLU A 109 2.55 -12.60 10.52
N GLN A 110 1.88 -11.52 10.12
CA GLN A 110 0.62 -11.58 9.38
C GLN A 110 0.82 -11.52 7.87
N GLY A 111 2.06 -11.53 7.40
CA GLY A 111 2.41 -11.49 5.99
C GLY A 111 2.55 -10.08 5.40
N MET A 112 2.48 -9.02 6.21
CA MET A 112 2.72 -7.65 5.75
C MET A 112 4.20 -7.42 5.49
N ILE A 113 4.50 -6.61 4.49
CA ILE A 113 5.87 -6.28 4.08
C ILE A 113 5.93 -4.79 3.81
N ASP A 114 6.84 -4.08 4.49
CA ASP A 114 7.14 -2.69 4.17
C ASP A 114 8.17 -2.58 3.04
N LEU A 115 8.18 -1.44 2.37
CA LEU A 115 9.06 -1.21 1.22
C LEU A 115 10.55 -1.34 1.60
N ASN A 116 10.96 -0.83 2.76
CA ASN A 116 12.36 -0.90 3.18
C ASN A 116 12.84 -2.33 3.37
N ARG A 117 12.02 -3.21 3.95
CA ARG A 117 12.36 -4.64 4.05
C ARG A 117 12.51 -5.30 2.70
N SER A 118 11.62 -4.98 1.76
CA SER A 118 11.74 -5.46 0.37
C SER A 118 13.04 -4.96 -0.27
N LEU A 119 13.40 -3.69 -0.09
CA LEU A 119 14.65 -3.13 -0.59
C LEU A 119 15.88 -3.81 0.02
N VAL A 120 15.89 -4.03 1.33
CA VAL A 120 16.99 -4.71 2.03
C VAL A 120 17.16 -6.15 1.54
N ASP A 121 16.06 -6.88 1.34
CA ASP A 121 16.12 -8.23 0.77
C ASP A 121 16.77 -8.23 -0.61
N LEU A 122 16.40 -7.30 -1.49
CA LEU A 122 16.99 -7.17 -2.82
C LEU A 122 18.48 -6.82 -2.77
N VAL A 123 18.90 -5.95 -1.82
CA VAL A 123 20.33 -5.65 -1.61
C VAL A 123 21.08 -6.89 -1.15
N ARG A 124 20.56 -7.60 -0.16
CA ARG A 124 21.20 -8.83 0.38
C ARG A 124 21.31 -9.95 -0.63
N ARG A 125 20.37 -10.03 -1.57
CA ARG A 125 20.38 -10.99 -2.68
C ARG A 125 21.30 -10.55 -3.83
N GLY A 126 21.91 -9.38 -3.75
CA GLY A 126 22.76 -8.84 -4.81
C GLY A 126 22.02 -8.39 -6.07
N GLU A 127 20.73 -8.13 -5.97
CA GLU A 127 19.90 -7.74 -7.11
C GLU A 127 19.96 -6.24 -7.42
N ILE A 128 20.05 -5.41 -6.37
CA ILE A 128 20.16 -3.95 -6.49
C ILE A 128 21.31 -3.42 -5.63
N THR A 129 21.77 -2.20 -5.93
CA THR A 129 22.79 -1.52 -5.13
C THR A 129 22.18 -0.89 -3.87
N VAL A 130 23.03 -0.64 -2.86
CA VAL A 130 22.64 0.11 -1.66
C VAL A 130 22.17 1.53 -2.05
N GLU A 131 22.85 2.18 -2.99
CA GLU A 131 22.50 3.50 -3.49
C GLU A 131 21.10 3.51 -4.11
N SER A 132 20.77 2.49 -4.91
CA SER A 132 19.42 2.34 -5.47
C SER A 132 18.38 2.18 -4.36
N ALA A 133 18.65 1.37 -3.35
CA ALA A 133 17.75 1.18 -2.21
C ALA A 133 17.45 2.52 -1.50
N PHE A 134 18.47 3.33 -1.21
CA PHE A 134 18.28 4.65 -0.62
C PHE A 134 17.49 5.60 -1.52
N SER A 135 17.71 5.57 -2.83
CA SER A 135 16.97 6.42 -3.79
C SER A 135 15.46 6.13 -3.81
N TYR A 136 15.07 4.89 -3.60
CA TYR A 136 13.66 4.47 -3.64
C TYR A 136 12.99 4.40 -2.28
N SER A 137 13.76 4.44 -1.20
CA SER A 137 13.22 4.44 0.15
C SER A 137 12.42 5.71 0.46
N THR A 138 11.33 5.56 1.16
CA THR A 138 10.52 6.67 1.70
C THR A 138 10.95 7.06 3.13
N ASP A 139 11.72 6.20 3.79
CA ASP A 139 12.33 6.45 5.10
C ASP A 139 13.78 5.93 5.11
N PRO A 140 14.74 6.77 4.66
CA PRO A 140 16.16 6.38 4.61
C PRO A 140 16.77 6.02 5.97
N HIS A 141 16.31 6.64 7.05
CA HIS A 141 16.81 6.32 8.40
C HIS A 141 16.40 4.92 8.86
N ALA A 142 15.14 4.53 8.57
CA ALA A 142 14.68 3.17 8.82
C ALA A 142 15.44 2.16 7.93
N LEU A 143 15.68 2.50 6.67
CA LEU A 143 16.46 1.66 5.75
C LEU A 143 17.88 1.43 6.28
N GLU A 144 18.56 2.48 6.72
CA GLU A 144 19.92 2.39 7.28
C GLU A 144 19.97 1.43 8.47
N ARG A 145 19.01 1.51 9.39
CA ARG A 145 18.93 0.59 10.54
C ARG A 145 18.74 -0.87 10.12
N LEU A 146 18.00 -1.12 9.05
CA LEU A 146 17.77 -2.48 8.54
C LEU A 146 18.98 -3.06 7.78
N LEU A 147 19.87 -2.21 7.27
CA LEU A 147 21.09 -2.63 6.56
C LEU A 147 22.24 -2.96 7.49
N GLN A 148 22.23 -2.50 8.75
CA GLN A 148 23.21 -2.81 9.78
C GLN A 148 23.05 -4.24 10.29
#